data_4eda61fdcad7f00118fb7ee2389cef9e
#
_entry.id   4eda61fdcad7f00118fb7ee2389cef9e
#
_cell.length_a   1.000
_cell.length_b   1.000
_cell.length_c   1.000
_cell.angle_alpha   90.00
_cell.angle_beta   90.00
_cell.angle_gamma   90.00
#
_symmetry.space_group_name_H-M   'P 1'
#
loop_
_entity.id
_entity.type
_entity.pdbx_description
1 polymer ?
#
loop_
_entity_poly.entity_id
_entity_poly.type
_entity_poly.pdbx_seq_one_letter_code
_entity_poly.pdbx_strand_id
1 'polypeptide(L)'
;MKLVTVSQMQAIEKEADASGLTYDQMMENAGQGLADIILGLYAEDNGGAEVIGLVGPGNNGGDTLVALSALAAEGWKARAYLVKRKKDDLVKRFLEAGGEVLSKENPFEQLADAIETADVFLDGVLGTGIKLPLKKDVAEF
;
A
#
# COMPACT_ATOMS: atom_id res chain seq x y z
N MET A 1 -7.43 -3.07 -12.78
CA MET A 1 -6.82 -2.73 -11.49
C MET A 1 -7.77 -3.05 -10.34
N LYS A 2 -7.23 -3.61 -9.28
CA LYS A 2 -8.01 -3.87 -8.07
C LYS A 2 -7.73 -2.83 -7.02
N LEU A 3 -8.77 -2.35 -6.36
CA LEU A 3 -8.68 -1.41 -5.25
C LEU A 3 -8.79 -2.19 -3.95
N VAL A 4 -7.75 -2.08 -3.11
CA VAL A 4 -7.76 -2.65 -1.77
C VAL A 4 -7.95 -1.51 -0.79
N THR A 5 -8.98 -1.60 0.05
CA THR A 5 -9.43 -0.50 0.88
C THR A 5 -8.83 -0.55 2.28
N VAL A 6 -8.86 0.60 2.94
CA VAL A 6 -8.49 0.72 4.35
C VAL A 6 -9.35 -0.19 5.22
N SER A 7 -10.61 -0.40 4.85
CA SER A 7 -11.51 -1.28 5.61
C SER A 7 -10.98 -2.71 5.72
N GLN A 8 -10.37 -3.23 4.65
CA GLN A 8 -9.79 -4.57 4.67
C GLN A 8 -8.59 -4.63 5.59
N MET A 9 -7.76 -3.60 5.57
CA MET A 9 -6.60 -3.51 6.46
C MET A 9 -7.04 -3.40 7.91
N GLN A 10 -8.06 -2.61 8.20
CA GLN A 10 -8.57 -2.45 9.55
C GLN A 10 -9.15 -3.74 10.12
N ALA A 11 -9.79 -4.55 9.29
CA ALA A 11 -10.31 -5.84 9.75
C ALA A 11 -9.16 -6.75 10.21
N ILE A 12 -8.05 -6.74 9.49
CA ILE A 12 -6.85 -7.50 9.85
C ILE A 12 -6.25 -6.96 11.15
N GLU A 13 -6.15 -5.65 11.30
CA GLU A 13 -5.61 -5.02 12.51
C GLU A 13 -6.46 -5.32 13.73
N LYS A 14 -7.77 -5.28 13.59
CA LYS A 14 -8.69 -5.57 14.69
C LYS A 14 -8.55 -7.00 15.16
N GLU A 15 -8.38 -7.93 14.25
CA GLU A 15 -8.17 -9.33 14.58
C GLU A 15 -6.85 -9.52 15.32
N ALA A 16 -5.80 -8.85 14.87
CA ALA A 16 -4.48 -8.90 15.52
C ALA A 16 -4.53 -8.29 16.92
N ASP A 17 -5.22 -7.17 17.10
CA ASP A 17 -5.39 -6.54 18.40
C ASP A 17 -6.05 -7.48 19.41
N ALA A 18 -7.04 -8.22 18.98
CA ALA A 18 -7.72 -9.20 19.81
C ALA A 18 -6.78 -10.31 20.30
N SER A 19 -5.65 -10.51 19.61
CA SER A 19 -4.61 -11.47 19.99
C SER A 19 -3.60 -10.90 20.99
N GLY A 20 -3.71 -9.62 21.36
CA GLY A 20 -2.79 -8.98 22.32
C GLY A 20 -1.43 -8.65 21.76
N LEU A 21 -1.30 -8.46 20.47
CA LEU A 21 -0.04 -8.12 19.82
C LEU A 21 0.36 -6.67 20.08
N THR A 22 1.68 -6.39 20.01
CA THR A 22 2.16 -5.02 20.09
C THR A 22 1.71 -4.25 18.86
N TYR A 23 1.76 -2.92 18.97
CA TYR A 23 1.38 -2.02 17.89
C TYR A 23 2.17 -2.28 16.60
N ASP A 24 3.51 -2.43 16.75
CA ASP A 24 4.36 -2.69 15.59
C ASP A 24 4.08 -4.06 14.97
N GLN A 25 3.79 -5.05 15.80
CA GLN A 25 3.42 -6.37 15.31
C GLN A 25 2.08 -6.35 14.60
N MET A 26 1.11 -5.57 15.10
CA MET A 26 -0.17 -5.40 14.42
C MET A 26 0.00 -4.80 13.04
N MET A 27 0.84 -3.77 12.93
CA MET A 27 1.14 -3.14 11.65
C MET A 27 1.81 -4.13 10.69
N GLU A 28 2.80 -4.87 11.18
CA GLU A 28 3.48 -5.88 10.38
C GLU A 28 2.51 -6.95 9.90
N ASN A 29 1.67 -7.46 10.80
CA ASN A 29 0.69 -8.48 10.45
C ASN A 29 -0.35 -7.98 9.48
N ALA A 30 -0.82 -6.75 9.65
CA ALA A 30 -1.80 -6.15 8.74
C ALA A 30 -1.22 -6.02 7.34
N GLY A 31 -0.02 -5.50 7.22
CA GLY A 31 0.65 -5.33 5.94
C GLY A 31 0.97 -6.66 5.27
N GLN A 32 1.49 -7.62 6.03
CA GLN A 32 1.78 -8.96 5.50
C GLN A 32 0.51 -9.67 5.07
N GLY A 33 -0.54 -9.57 5.86
CA GLY A 33 -1.83 -10.17 5.51
C GLY A 33 -2.40 -9.60 4.23
N LEU A 34 -2.28 -8.29 4.05
CA LEU A 34 -2.70 -7.62 2.83
C LEU A 34 -1.88 -8.10 1.63
N ALA A 35 -0.57 -8.19 1.78
CA ALA A 35 0.31 -8.69 0.73
C ALA A 35 -0.04 -10.15 0.37
N ASP A 36 -0.31 -10.98 1.36
CA ASP A 36 -0.68 -12.38 1.12
C ASP A 36 -1.97 -12.51 0.32
N ILE A 37 -2.95 -11.67 0.62
CA ILE A 37 -4.21 -11.63 -0.14
C ILE A 37 -3.92 -11.25 -1.58
N ILE A 38 -3.13 -10.23 -1.80
CA ILE A 38 -2.79 -9.75 -3.14
C ILE A 38 -2.01 -10.82 -3.91
N LEU A 39 -1.02 -11.43 -3.28
CA LEU A 39 -0.24 -12.50 -3.89
C LEU A 39 -1.12 -13.69 -4.29
N GLY A 40 -2.09 -14.02 -3.45
CA GLY A 40 -3.04 -15.07 -3.77
C GLY A 40 -3.90 -14.77 -4.98
N LEU A 41 -4.32 -13.51 -5.13
CA LEU A 41 -5.13 -13.07 -6.26
C LEU A 41 -4.36 -13.09 -7.59
N TYR A 42 -3.05 -12.99 -7.54
CA TYR A 42 -2.19 -12.91 -8.72
C TYR A 42 -1.18 -14.05 -8.76
N ALA A 43 -1.52 -15.20 -8.18
CA ALA A 43 -0.60 -16.33 -8.05
C ALA A 43 -0.07 -16.86 -9.38
N GLU A 44 -0.80 -16.64 -10.46
CA GLU A 44 -0.42 -17.11 -11.79
C GLU A 44 0.42 -16.08 -12.58
N ASP A 45 0.59 -14.88 -12.04
CA ASP A 45 1.37 -13.84 -12.69
C ASP A 45 2.85 -14.03 -12.37
N ASN A 46 3.49 -14.90 -13.10
CA ASN A 46 4.91 -15.18 -12.92
C ASN A 46 5.75 -13.94 -13.22
N GLY A 47 6.51 -13.48 -12.25
CA GLY A 47 7.47 -12.41 -12.46
C GLY A 47 6.95 -11.02 -12.20
N GLY A 48 5.76 -10.94 -11.66
CA GLY A 48 5.40 -9.68 -11.07
C GLY A 48 4.38 -8.86 -11.79
N ALA A 49 3.32 -8.68 -11.09
CA ALA A 49 2.36 -7.64 -11.37
C ALA A 49 2.92 -6.29 -10.87
N GLU A 50 2.20 -5.24 -11.11
CA GLU A 50 2.56 -3.89 -10.67
C GLU A 50 1.56 -3.40 -9.63
N VAL A 51 2.09 -2.76 -8.59
CA VAL A 51 1.28 -2.16 -7.53
C VAL A 51 1.72 -0.72 -7.29
N ILE A 52 0.74 0.15 -7.08
CA ILE A 52 0.98 1.54 -6.66
C ILE A 52 0.22 1.78 -5.37
N GLY A 53 0.87 2.38 -4.39
CA GLY A 53 0.25 2.72 -3.11
C GLY A 53 0.31 4.20 -2.83
N LEU A 54 -0.79 4.74 -2.31
CA LEU A 54 -0.79 6.06 -1.68
C LEU A 54 -0.44 5.85 -0.22
N VAL A 55 0.60 6.51 0.25
CA VAL A 55 1.14 6.30 1.58
C VAL A 55 1.02 7.56 2.41
N GLY A 56 0.02 7.58 3.28
CA GLY A 56 -0.23 8.70 4.17
C GLY A 56 0.68 8.71 5.40
N PRO A 57 0.55 9.73 6.25
CA PRO A 57 1.44 9.91 7.39
C PRO A 57 1.12 9.03 8.60
N GLY A 58 -0.07 8.43 8.63
CA GLY A 58 -0.52 7.65 9.78
C GLY A 58 -0.29 6.16 9.63
N ASN A 59 -1.01 5.39 10.44
CA ASN A 59 -0.88 3.94 10.51
C ASN A 59 -1.26 3.23 9.21
N ASN A 60 -2.26 3.74 8.53
CA ASN A 60 -2.68 3.17 7.25
C ASN A 60 -1.55 3.25 6.21
N GLY A 61 -0.80 4.35 6.24
CA GLY A 61 0.39 4.48 5.41
C GLY A 61 1.46 3.46 5.78
N GLY A 62 1.64 3.24 7.09
CA GLY A 62 2.58 2.23 7.58
C GLY A 62 2.21 0.83 7.12
N ASP A 63 0.96 0.44 7.29
CA ASP A 63 0.45 -0.85 6.85
C ASP A 63 0.66 -1.03 5.34
N THR A 64 0.39 0.03 4.59
CA THR A 64 0.57 0.03 3.13
C THR A 64 2.03 -0.16 2.76
N LEU A 65 2.95 0.51 3.46
CA LEU A 65 4.38 0.34 3.22
C LEU A 65 4.86 -1.08 3.52
N VAL A 66 4.36 -1.69 4.58
CA VAL A 66 4.69 -3.08 4.89
C VAL A 66 4.23 -3.99 3.75
N ALA A 67 2.98 -3.80 3.28
CA ALA A 67 2.46 -4.59 2.16
C ALA A 67 3.27 -4.37 0.89
N LEU A 68 3.57 -3.12 0.55
CA LEU A 68 4.36 -2.80 -0.63
C LEU A 68 5.77 -3.40 -0.56
N SER A 69 6.38 -3.36 0.63
CA SER A 69 7.71 -3.95 0.84
C SER A 69 7.70 -5.46 0.61
N ALA A 70 6.66 -6.13 1.12
CA ALA A 70 6.50 -7.57 0.92
C ALA A 70 6.32 -7.92 -0.55
N LEU A 71 5.51 -7.14 -1.27
CA LEU A 71 5.30 -7.36 -2.70
C LEU A 71 6.58 -7.10 -3.50
N ALA A 72 7.31 -6.04 -3.17
CA ALA A 72 8.58 -5.75 -3.81
C ALA A 72 9.58 -6.89 -3.62
N ALA A 73 9.63 -7.45 -2.42
CA ALA A 73 10.51 -8.59 -2.11
C ALA A 73 10.14 -9.84 -2.93
N GLU A 74 8.88 -9.94 -3.35
CA GLU A 74 8.41 -11.03 -4.19
C GLU A 74 8.58 -10.75 -5.69
N GLY A 75 9.26 -9.68 -6.03
CA GLY A 75 9.55 -9.37 -7.43
C GLY A 75 8.53 -8.46 -8.11
N TRP A 76 7.55 -7.96 -7.39
CA TRP A 76 6.58 -7.03 -7.95
C TRP A 76 7.23 -5.67 -8.22
N LYS A 77 6.75 -4.99 -9.25
CA LYS A 77 7.08 -3.59 -9.45
C LYS A 77 6.20 -2.78 -8.50
N ALA A 78 6.77 -2.39 -7.37
CA ALA A 78 6.04 -1.69 -6.32
C ALA A 78 6.48 -0.23 -6.26
N ARG A 79 5.51 0.66 -6.36
CA ARG A 79 5.75 2.11 -6.29
C ARG A 79 4.89 2.72 -5.22
N ALA A 80 5.40 3.78 -4.59
CA ALA A 80 4.70 4.49 -3.53
C ALA A 80 4.68 5.98 -3.81
N TYR A 81 3.52 6.59 -3.64
CA TYR A 81 3.36 8.04 -3.63
C TYR A 81 3.18 8.47 -2.18
N LEU A 82 4.15 9.21 -1.66
CA LEU A 82 4.12 9.65 -0.27
C LEU A 82 3.25 10.91 -0.15
N VAL A 83 2.19 10.81 0.66
CA VAL A 83 1.27 11.92 0.91
C VAL A 83 1.51 12.42 2.32
N LYS A 84 2.26 13.52 2.43
CA LYS A 84 2.61 14.12 3.73
C LYS A 84 3.35 13.17 4.66
N ARG A 85 4.01 12.17 4.11
CA ARG A 85 4.80 11.22 4.89
C ARG A 85 6.28 11.49 4.70
N LYS A 86 7.01 11.51 5.81
CA LYS A 86 8.46 11.66 5.79
C LYS A 86 9.13 10.33 5.45
N LYS A 87 10.36 10.38 4.99
CA LYS A 87 11.14 9.17 4.75
C LYS A 87 11.59 8.59 6.10
N ASP A 88 10.74 7.78 6.67
CA ASP A 88 10.98 7.08 7.92
C ASP A 88 11.59 5.68 7.67
N ASP A 89 11.70 4.89 8.72
CA ASP A 89 12.30 3.55 8.61
C ASP A 89 11.50 2.62 7.72
N LEU A 90 10.17 2.77 7.67
CA LEU A 90 9.33 1.95 6.81
C LEU A 90 9.56 2.30 5.34
N VAL A 91 9.76 3.57 5.03
CA VAL A 91 10.10 3.99 3.66
C VAL A 91 11.46 3.45 3.26
N LYS A 92 12.44 3.51 4.16
CA LYS A 92 13.77 2.95 3.91
C LYS A 92 13.70 1.44 3.65
N ARG A 93 12.94 0.73 4.46
CA ARG A 93 12.72 -0.71 4.30
C ARG A 93 12.11 -1.01 2.92
N PHE A 94 11.14 -0.21 2.50
CA PHE A 94 10.52 -0.36 1.19
C PHE A 94 11.54 -0.18 0.06
N LEU A 95 12.37 0.85 0.15
CA LEU A 95 13.42 1.09 -0.86
C LEU A 95 14.44 -0.07 -0.89
N GLU A 96 14.82 -0.57 0.27
CA GLU A 96 15.75 -1.70 0.37
C GLU A 96 15.16 -2.99 -0.21
N ALA A 97 13.85 -3.15 -0.15
CA ALA A 97 13.16 -4.30 -0.72
C ALA A 97 13.03 -4.22 -2.24
N GLY A 98 13.43 -3.12 -2.83
CA GLY A 98 13.34 -2.91 -4.27
C GLY A 98 12.21 -2.00 -4.71
N GLY A 99 11.53 -1.38 -3.76
CA GLY A 99 10.44 -0.44 -4.05
C GLY A 99 10.94 0.88 -4.58
N GLU A 100 10.05 1.61 -5.19
CA GLU A 100 10.33 2.92 -5.78
C GLU A 100 9.36 3.96 -5.24
N VAL A 101 9.90 5.08 -4.77
CA VAL A 101 9.09 6.21 -4.32
C VAL A 101 9.01 7.20 -5.47
N LEU A 102 7.79 7.62 -5.81
CA LEU A 102 7.59 8.56 -6.90
C LEU A 102 8.22 9.91 -6.56
N SER A 103 8.82 10.52 -7.57
CA SER A 103 9.50 11.81 -7.44
C SER A 103 8.53 12.92 -7.09
N LYS A 104 9.02 13.95 -6.39
CA LYS A 104 8.23 15.15 -6.11
C LYS A 104 8.09 16.04 -7.34
N GLU A 105 8.86 15.79 -8.38
CA GLU A 105 8.72 16.50 -9.65
C GLU A 105 7.65 15.84 -10.48
N ASN A 106 6.66 16.62 -10.93
CA ASN A 106 5.54 16.16 -11.72
C ASN A 106 4.80 14.98 -11.06
N PRO A 107 4.42 15.11 -9.77
CA PRO A 107 3.90 13.98 -9.02
C PRO A 107 2.58 13.46 -9.59
N PHE A 108 1.71 14.34 -10.09
CA PHE A 108 0.42 13.91 -10.64
C PHE A 108 0.58 13.13 -11.93
N GLU A 109 1.52 13.53 -12.76
CA GLU A 109 1.80 12.83 -14.02
C GLU A 109 2.35 11.43 -13.74
N GLN A 110 3.31 11.32 -12.83
CA GLN A 110 3.89 10.05 -12.44
C GLN A 110 2.83 9.14 -11.81
N LEU A 111 1.99 9.68 -10.95
CA LEU A 111 0.93 8.92 -10.31
C LEU A 111 -0.08 8.44 -11.34
N ALA A 112 -0.49 9.29 -12.26
CA ALA A 112 -1.43 8.92 -13.32
C ALA A 112 -0.88 7.78 -14.17
N ASP A 113 0.39 7.87 -14.57
CA ASP A 113 1.05 6.84 -15.35
C ASP A 113 1.11 5.52 -14.57
N ALA A 114 1.46 5.59 -13.28
CA ALA A 114 1.54 4.42 -12.43
C ALA A 114 0.19 3.74 -12.27
N ILE A 115 -0.87 4.51 -12.06
CA ILE A 115 -2.23 3.97 -11.93
C ILE A 115 -2.65 3.28 -13.22
N GLU A 116 -2.30 3.85 -14.35
CA GLU A 116 -2.69 3.32 -15.65
C GLU A 116 -2.08 1.94 -15.90
N THR A 117 -0.85 1.70 -15.44
CA THR A 117 -0.17 0.43 -15.66
C THR A 117 -0.31 -0.56 -14.50
N ALA A 118 -0.70 -0.10 -13.33
CA ALA A 118 -0.76 -0.95 -12.15
C ALA A 118 -1.91 -1.95 -12.18
N ASP A 119 -1.66 -3.13 -11.65
CA ASP A 119 -2.67 -4.16 -11.45
C ASP A 119 -3.44 -3.95 -10.16
N VAL A 120 -2.79 -3.37 -9.16
CA VAL A 120 -3.36 -3.14 -7.85
C VAL A 120 -3.07 -1.70 -7.40
N PHE A 121 -4.07 -1.08 -6.80
CA PHE A 121 -3.96 0.24 -6.17
C PHE A 121 -4.27 0.11 -4.69
N LEU A 122 -3.35 0.55 -3.84
CA LEU A 122 -3.53 0.54 -2.39
C LEU A 122 -3.77 1.96 -1.88
N ASP A 123 -4.85 2.17 -1.16
CA ASP A 123 -5.14 3.46 -0.56
C ASP A 123 -4.77 3.44 0.92
N GLY A 124 -3.63 4.03 1.25
CA GLY A 124 -3.15 4.17 2.61
C GLY A 124 -3.21 5.60 3.14
N VAL A 125 -4.02 6.46 2.52
CA VAL A 125 -4.14 7.87 2.90
C VAL A 125 -5.41 8.12 3.69
N LEU A 126 -6.54 7.65 3.16
CA LEU A 126 -7.82 7.91 3.80
C LEU A 126 -7.96 6.99 4.99
N GLY A 127 -8.34 7.58 6.10
CA GLY A 127 -8.53 6.82 7.33
C GLY A 127 -9.77 5.95 7.29
N THR A 128 -10.28 5.64 8.47
CA THR A 128 -11.53 4.92 8.61
C THR A 128 -12.64 5.69 7.91
N GLY A 129 -13.55 4.99 7.29
CA GLY A 129 -14.72 5.66 6.75
C GLY A 129 -14.66 6.03 5.30
N ILE A 130 -13.71 5.50 4.57
CA ILE A 130 -13.78 5.61 3.12
C ILE A 130 -15.09 5.04 2.65
N LYS A 131 -15.77 5.80 1.83
CA LYS A 131 -17.02 5.36 1.24
C LYS A 131 -16.82 5.18 -0.25
N LEU A 132 -17.26 4.06 -0.74
CA LEU A 132 -17.29 3.83 -2.18
C LEU A 132 -18.62 4.34 -2.76
N PRO A 133 -18.62 4.82 -3.97
CA PRO A 133 -17.47 4.99 -4.85
C PRO A 133 -16.50 6.03 -4.29
N LEU A 134 -15.23 5.89 -4.61
CA LEU A 134 -14.24 6.88 -4.23
C LEU A 134 -14.67 8.22 -4.78
N LYS A 135 -14.48 9.24 -3.98
CA LYS A 135 -14.78 10.58 -4.43
C LYS A 135 -13.89 10.90 -5.60
N LYS A 136 -14.46 11.56 -6.61
CA LYS A 136 -13.71 11.88 -7.82
C LYS A 136 -12.44 12.67 -7.53
N ASP A 137 -12.50 13.59 -6.59
CA ASP A 137 -11.34 14.40 -6.21
C ASP A 137 -10.20 13.58 -5.62
N VAL A 138 -10.51 12.44 -5.00
CA VAL A 138 -9.48 11.49 -4.52
C VAL A 138 -8.98 10.63 -5.67
N ALA A 139 -9.87 10.17 -6.51
CA ALA A 139 -9.52 9.30 -7.63
C ALA A 139 -8.81 10.06 -8.77
N GLU A 140 -8.97 11.36 -8.83
CA GLU A 140 -8.40 12.20 -9.88
C GLU A 140 -7.08 12.86 -9.52
N PHE A 141 -6.44 12.44 -8.48
CA PHE A 141 -5.19 13.03 -8.05
C PHE A 141 -4.32 13.59 -9.15
#